data_75a24194d205e43f5dba30e537be3154
#
_entry.id   75a24194d205e43f5dba30e537be3154
#
_cell.length_a   1.000
_cell.length_b   1.000
_cell.length_c   1.000
_cell.angle_alpha   90.00
_cell.angle_beta   90.00
_cell.angle_gamma   90.00
#
_symmetry.space_group_name_H-M   'P 1'
#
loop_
_entity.id
_entity.type
_entity.pdbx_description
1 polymer ?
#
loop_
_entity_poly.entity_id
_entity_poly.type
_entity_poly.pdbx_seq_one_letter_code
_entity_poly.pdbx_strand_id
1 'polypeptide(L)'
;MPVISIFLWCLSIITFLILGSLFLFVSLLIPPARLHGLGRIACRIVLLAAGQRVQLSGSFPPAKDGPHIYMFNHTSLLDNLVVITVLPELTSAIGKKEQFKIPIWGSILRRWGAIPIDRSCLSEAIESLNAVGRLFDDGHSLLIAPEGTRSTTGQLLPFKKGPFHLAVTHQVSVVPMVITGAYESKHKGSWQLR
;
A
#
# COMPACT_ATOMS: atom_id res chain seq x y z
N MET A 1 -5.91 -9.95 26.68
CA MET A 1 -5.42 -9.50 25.36
C MET A 1 -6.11 -10.15 24.14
N PRO A 2 -6.41 -11.48 24.07
CA PRO A 2 -7.08 -12.03 22.88
C PRO A 2 -8.48 -11.43 22.62
N VAL A 3 -9.28 -11.20 23.64
CA VAL A 3 -10.64 -10.63 23.49
C VAL A 3 -10.61 -9.23 22.87
N ILE A 4 -9.68 -8.36 23.30
CA ILE A 4 -9.52 -7.02 22.74
C ILE A 4 -9.13 -7.10 21.27
N SER A 5 -8.22 -8.01 20.90
CA SER A 5 -7.82 -8.20 19.51
C SER A 5 -8.97 -8.67 18.64
N ILE A 6 -9.83 -9.57 19.13
CA ILE A 6 -11.04 -10.00 18.39
C ILE A 6 -11.95 -8.80 18.16
N PHE A 7 -12.22 -8.02 19.19
CA PHE A 7 -13.07 -6.82 19.09
C PHE A 7 -12.51 -5.82 18.06
N LEU A 8 -11.22 -5.52 18.14
CA LEU A 8 -10.55 -4.60 17.19
C LEU A 8 -10.58 -5.12 15.76
N TRP A 9 -10.40 -6.44 15.55
CA TRP A 9 -10.54 -7.04 14.23
C TRP A 9 -11.96 -6.93 13.69
N CYS A 10 -12.97 -7.29 14.49
CA CYS A 10 -14.36 -7.18 14.08
C CYS A 10 -14.69 -5.72 13.70
N LEU A 11 -14.32 -4.76 14.54
CA LEU A 11 -14.58 -3.36 14.30
C LEU A 11 -13.86 -2.87 13.03
N SER A 12 -12.59 -3.22 12.87
CA SER A 12 -11.78 -2.83 11.70
C SER A 12 -12.32 -3.47 10.40
N ILE A 13 -12.69 -4.75 10.42
CA ILE A 13 -13.25 -5.45 9.26
C ILE A 13 -14.60 -4.84 8.86
N ILE A 14 -15.50 -4.63 9.81
CA ILE A 14 -16.81 -4.01 9.54
C ILE A 14 -16.62 -2.61 8.95
N THR A 15 -15.75 -1.82 9.55
CA THR A 15 -15.42 -0.47 9.08
C THR A 15 -14.84 -0.51 7.65
N PHE A 16 -13.93 -1.45 7.37
CA PHE A 16 -13.36 -1.65 6.04
C PHE A 16 -14.43 -2.06 5.01
N LEU A 17 -15.33 -2.97 5.36
CA LEU A 17 -16.40 -3.41 4.46
C LEU A 17 -17.34 -2.26 4.12
N ILE A 18 -17.74 -1.45 5.09
CA ILE A 18 -18.60 -0.29 4.88
C ILE A 18 -17.89 0.77 4.03
N LEU A 19 -16.73 1.24 4.47
CA LEU A 19 -16.02 2.33 3.79
C LEU A 19 -15.46 1.90 2.43
N GLY A 20 -15.00 0.65 2.31
CA GLY A 20 -14.51 0.10 1.04
C GLY A 20 -15.63 -0.05 0.00
N SER A 21 -16.82 -0.53 0.41
CA SER A 21 -17.99 -0.61 -0.46
C SER A 21 -18.47 0.78 -0.88
N LEU A 22 -18.52 1.73 0.05
CA LEU A 22 -18.86 3.12 -0.24
C LEU A 22 -17.85 3.76 -1.22
N PHE A 23 -16.55 3.55 -0.98
CA PHE A 23 -15.50 4.01 -1.89
C PHE A 23 -15.68 3.44 -3.30
N LEU A 24 -15.94 2.14 -3.43
CA LEU A 24 -16.19 1.50 -4.73
C LEU A 24 -17.41 2.10 -5.41
N PHE A 25 -18.51 2.28 -4.69
CA PHE A 25 -19.73 2.88 -5.23
C PHE A 25 -19.49 4.29 -5.75
N VAL A 26 -18.87 5.16 -4.93
CA VAL A 26 -18.54 6.54 -5.32
C VAL A 26 -17.54 6.58 -6.47
N SER A 27 -16.59 5.63 -6.53
CA SER A 27 -15.61 5.55 -7.60
C SER A 27 -16.21 5.16 -8.97
N LEU A 28 -17.45 4.72 -9.05
CA LEU A 28 -18.14 4.56 -10.32
C LEU A 28 -18.49 5.90 -10.96
N LEU A 29 -18.69 6.93 -10.14
CA LEU A 29 -19.12 8.26 -10.58
C LEU A 29 -17.96 9.26 -10.63
N ILE A 30 -16.95 9.07 -9.77
CA ILE A 30 -15.84 10.00 -9.58
C ILE A 30 -14.51 9.26 -9.81
N PRO A 31 -13.58 9.78 -10.63
CA PRO A 31 -12.27 9.17 -10.83
C PRO A 31 -11.48 9.02 -9.51
N PRO A 32 -10.77 7.90 -9.30
CA PRO A 32 -10.02 7.64 -8.07
C PRO A 32 -9.02 8.74 -7.68
N ALA A 33 -8.44 9.43 -8.66
CA ALA A 33 -7.53 10.54 -8.42
C ALA A 33 -8.18 11.67 -7.59
N ARG A 34 -9.46 11.94 -7.81
CA ARG A 34 -10.24 12.93 -7.02
C ARG A 34 -10.68 12.38 -5.68
N LEU A 35 -10.71 11.05 -5.52
CA LEU A 35 -11.09 10.37 -4.29
C LEU A 35 -9.89 10.06 -3.37
N HIS A 36 -8.66 10.44 -3.75
CA HIS A 36 -7.48 10.16 -2.96
C HIS A 36 -7.60 10.64 -1.51
N GLY A 37 -8.03 11.87 -1.29
CA GLY A 37 -8.27 12.42 0.05
C GLY A 37 -9.28 11.61 0.87
N LEU A 38 -10.38 11.19 0.23
CA LEU A 38 -11.38 10.34 0.87
C LEU A 38 -10.82 8.95 1.21
N GLY A 39 -10.03 8.36 0.30
CA GLY A 39 -9.33 7.11 0.54
C GLY A 39 -8.37 7.18 1.74
N ARG A 40 -7.62 8.28 1.88
CA ARG A 40 -6.76 8.55 3.05
C ARG A 40 -7.55 8.57 4.36
N ILE A 41 -8.68 9.27 4.37
CA ILE A 41 -9.56 9.36 5.54
C ILE A 41 -10.13 7.98 5.86
N ALA A 42 -10.62 7.24 4.87
CA ALA A 42 -11.15 5.88 5.05
C ALA A 42 -10.09 4.94 5.64
N CYS A 43 -8.86 4.93 5.10
CA CYS A 43 -7.76 4.14 5.64
C CYS A 43 -7.44 4.53 7.10
N ARG A 44 -7.44 5.83 7.42
CA ARG A 44 -7.21 6.31 8.79
C ARG A 44 -8.30 5.83 9.75
N ILE A 45 -9.56 5.86 9.35
CA ILE A 45 -10.68 5.37 10.18
C ILE A 45 -10.57 3.85 10.40
N VAL A 46 -10.23 3.07 9.36
CA VAL A 46 -10.01 1.62 9.48
C VAL A 46 -8.85 1.31 10.44
N LEU A 47 -7.75 2.07 10.37
CA LEU A 47 -6.62 1.92 11.28
C LEU A 47 -6.99 2.30 12.72
N LEU A 48 -7.74 3.36 12.93
CA LEU A 48 -8.25 3.74 14.26
C LEU A 48 -9.16 2.66 14.83
N ALA A 49 -10.02 2.05 14.01
CA ALA A 49 -10.85 0.91 14.40
C ALA A 49 -10.01 -0.34 14.76
N ALA A 50 -8.82 -0.48 14.17
CA ALA A 50 -7.83 -1.48 14.54
C ALA A 50 -6.97 -1.09 15.77
N GLY A 51 -7.27 0.04 16.44
CA GLY A 51 -6.50 0.55 17.56
C GLY A 51 -5.19 1.24 17.19
N GLN A 52 -4.99 1.57 15.89
CA GLN A 52 -3.73 2.12 15.40
C GLN A 52 -3.84 3.62 15.12
N ARG A 53 -2.82 4.38 15.54
CA ARG A 53 -2.68 5.81 15.20
C ARG A 53 -1.43 6.02 14.35
N VAL A 54 -1.59 6.73 13.23
CA VAL A 54 -0.50 7.04 12.32
C VAL A 54 -0.06 8.49 12.53
N GLN A 55 1.24 8.68 12.71
CA GLN A 55 1.89 9.99 12.75
C GLN A 55 2.94 10.04 11.63
N LEU A 56 2.96 11.14 10.90
CA LEU A 56 3.99 11.42 9.90
C LEU A 56 5.08 12.29 10.52
N SER A 57 6.33 11.86 10.38
CA SER A 57 7.52 12.66 10.67
C SER A 57 8.29 12.89 9.37
N GLY A 58 8.66 14.13 9.10
CA GLY A 58 9.27 14.53 7.83
C GLY A 58 8.26 15.06 6.82
N SER A 59 8.71 15.22 5.58
CA SER A 59 7.91 15.75 4.47
C SER A 59 8.14 14.97 3.19
N PHE A 60 7.18 15.03 2.29
CA PHE A 60 7.29 14.47 0.95
C PHE A 60 7.75 15.54 -0.05
N PRO A 61 8.43 15.14 -1.14
CA PRO A 61 8.67 16.04 -2.26
C PRO A 61 7.33 16.52 -2.86
N PRO A 62 7.29 17.72 -3.43
CA PRO A 62 6.09 18.19 -4.11
C PRO A 62 5.72 17.30 -5.30
N ALA A 63 4.44 17.00 -5.47
CA ALA A 63 3.97 16.20 -6.61
C ALA A 63 4.30 16.81 -7.99
N LYS A 64 4.47 18.14 -8.04
CA LYS A 64 4.90 18.87 -9.27
C LYS A 64 6.30 18.52 -9.75
N ASP A 65 7.14 17.93 -8.88
CA ASP A 65 8.53 17.58 -9.22
C ASP A 65 8.60 16.26 -10.02
N GLY A 66 7.46 15.71 -10.42
CA GLY A 66 7.32 14.51 -11.24
C GLY A 66 6.90 13.27 -10.45
N PRO A 67 6.79 12.12 -11.13
CA PRO A 67 6.49 10.87 -10.46
C PRO A 67 7.63 10.43 -9.54
N HIS A 68 7.29 9.72 -8.48
CA HIS A 68 8.23 9.21 -7.49
C HIS A 68 8.03 7.70 -7.25
N ILE A 69 9.08 7.03 -6.82
CA ILE A 69 8.99 5.66 -6.28
C ILE A 69 9.09 5.75 -4.75
N TYR A 70 7.97 5.62 -4.07
CA TYR A 70 7.91 5.55 -2.62
C TYR A 70 8.27 4.14 -2.17
N MET A 71 9.41 3.99 -1.48
CA MET A 71 9.90 2.71 -0.97
C MET A 71 9.77 2.64 0.54
N PHE A 72 9.14 1.59 1.07
CA PHE A 72 8.93 1.41 2.51
C PHE A 72 9.31 0.01 2.98
N ASN A 73 9.68 -0.14 4.25
CA ASN A 73 9.92 -1.42 4.91
C ASN A 73 8.59 -2.13 5.18
N HIS A 74 8.54 -3.43 4.97
CA HIS A 74 7.29 -4.19 5.04
C HIS A 74 7.30 -5.20 6.18
N THR A 75 6.54 -4.94 7.25
CA THR A 75 6.52 -5.76 8.46
C THR A 75 5.11 -6.20 8.87
N SER A 76 4.09 -5.46 8.44
CA SER A 76 2.71 -5.64 8.88
C SER A 76 1.73 -5.84 7.72
N LEU A 77 0.59 -6.45 8.01
CA LEU A 77 -0.56 -6.47 7.10
C LEU A 77 -1.13 -5.05 6.90
N LEU A 78 -1.00 -4.19 7.90
CA LEU A 78 -1.57 -2.85 7.92
C LEU A 78 -0.71 -1.80 7.19
N ASP A 79 0.54 -2.13 6.82
CA ASP A 79 1.49 -1.17 6.24
C ASP A 79 0.91 -0.43 5.02
N ASN A 80 0.21 -1.12 4.13
CA ASN A 80 -0.39 -0.47 2.96
C ASN A 80 -1.42 0.60 3.36
N LEU A 81 -2.24 0.33 4.39
CA LEU A 81 -3.18 1.32 4.90
C LEU A 81 -2.45 2.49 5.56
N VAL A 82 -1.38 2.20 6.34
CA VAL A 82 -0.54 3.23 6.97
C VAL A 82 0.02 4.17 5.92
N VAL A 83 0.66 3.64 4.89
CA VAL A 83 1.28 4.45 3.84
C VAL A 83 0.24 5.29 3.09
N ILE A 84 -0.90 4.71 2.72
CA ILE A 84 -1.98 5.45 2.03
C ILE A 84 -2.44 6.65 2.86
N THR A 85 -2.47 6.56 4.21
CA THR A 85 -2.91 7.70 5.04
C THR A 85 -2.01 8.92 4.96
N VAL A 86 -0.75 8.77 4.57
CA VAL A 86 0.25 9.84 4.60
C VAL A 86 0.69 10.31 3.22
N LEU A 87 0.57 9.48 2.18
CA LEU A 87 0.98 9.86 0.83
C LEU A 87 0.26 11.12 0.35
N PRO A 88 0.98 12.07 -0.29
CA PRO A 88 0.42 13.34 -0.71
C PRO A 88 -0.49 13.23 -1.94
N GLU A 89 -0.31 12.17 -2.75
CA GLU A 89 -0.95 11.96 -4.04
C GLU A 89 -1.41 10.53 -4.25
N LEU A 90 -2.29 10.32 -5.23
CA LEU A 90 -2.66 8.98 -5.68
C LEU A 90 -1.41 8.27 -6.22
N THR A 91 -1.09 7.15 -5.64
CA THR A 91 0.11 6.38 -5.94
C THR A 91 -0.29 4.96 -6.28
N SER A 92 0.09 4.47 -7.45
CA SER A 92 -0.09 3.06 -7.81
C SER A 92 0.77 2.16 -6.94
N ALA A 93 0.38 0.91 -6.79
CA ALA A 93 1.14 -0.05 -5.99
C ALA A 93 1.35 -1.36 -6.74
N ILE A 94 2.40 -2.09 -6.41
CA ILE A 94 2.56 -3.47 -6.87
C ILE A 94 1.99 -4.40 -5.80
N GLY A 95 0.97 -5.16 -6.17
CA GLY A 95 0.28 -6.09 -5.30
C GLY A 95 0.45 -7.55 -5.73
N LYS A 96 0.46 -8.48 -4.77
CA LYS A 96 0.46 -9.90 -5.06
C LYS A 96 -0.82 -10.30 -5.81
N LYS A 97 -0.72 -11.06 -6.92
CA LYS A 97 -1.83 -11.46 -7.81
C LYS A 97 -3.06 -12.00 -7.06
N GLU A 98 -2.83 -12.78 -5.99
CA GLU A 98 -3.91 -13.35 -5.19
C GLU A 98 -4.73 -12.30 -4.43
N GLN A 99 -4.15 -11.16 -4.09
CA GLN A 99 -4.86 -10.09 -3.40
C GLN A 99 -5.98 -9.49 -4.27
N PHE A 100 -5.82 -9.54 -5.58
CA PHE A 100 -6.83 -9.05 -6.52
C PHE A 100 -8.08 -9.94 -6.61
N LYS A 101 -8.03 -11.17 -6.06
CA LYS A 101 -9.17 -12.08 -5.95
C LYS A 101 -10.01 -11.85 -4.69
N ILE A 102 -9.51 -11.09 -3.71
CA ILE A 102 -10.21 -10.82 -2.46
C ILE A 102 -11.37 -9.85 -2.74
N PRO A 103 -12.62 -10.19 -2.37
CA PRO A 103 -13.77 -9.31 -2.53
C PRO A 103 -13.52 -7.93 -1.90
N ILE A 104 -14.08 -6.88 -2.49
CA ILE A 104 -13.91 -5.46 -2.13
C ILE A 104 -12.45 -5.03 -2.25
N TRP A 105 -11.49 -5.64 -1.52
CA TRP A 105 -10.08 -5.29 -1.57
C TRP A 105 -9.49 -5.37 -2.98
N GLY A 106 -9.68 -6.49 -3.67
CA GLY A 106 -9.19 -6.65 -5.04
C GLY A 106 -9.83 -5.67 -6.03
N SER A 107 -11.10 -5.31 -5.82
CA SER A 107 -11.78 -4.30 -6.63
C SER A 107 -11.22 -2.89 -6.36
N ILE A 108 -10.92 -2.58 -5.10
CA ILE A 108 -10.24 -1.33 -4.72
C ILE A 108 -8.86 -1.28 -5.37
N LEU A 109 -8.05 -2.35 -5.30
CA LEU A 109 -6.72 -2.41 -5.91
C LEU A 109 -6.79 -2.13 -7.41
N ARG A 110 -7.69 -2.81 -8.14
CA ARG A 110 -7.90 -2.58 -9.59
C ARG A 110 -8.31 -1.14 -9.88
N ARG A 111 -9.25 -0.62 -9.11
CA ARG A 111 -9.76 0.74 -9.29
C ARG A 111 -8.73 1.81 -8.97
N TRP A 112 -7.82 1.52 -8.04
CA TRP A 112 -6.69 2.38 -7.64
C TRP A 112 -5.52 2.32 -8.61
N GLY A 113 -5.57 1.45 -9.63
CA GLY A 113 -4.50 1.28 -10.61
C GLY A 113 -3.31 0.44 -10.10
N ALA A 114 -3.53 -0.39 -9.06
CA ALA A 114 -2.48 -1.29 -8.60
C ALA A 114 -2.17 -2.37 -9.65
N ILE A 115 -0.90 -2.73 -9.80
CA ILE A 115 -0.40 -3.69 -10.76
C ILE A 115 -0.24 -5.06 -10.07
N PRO A 116 -0.92 -6.11 -10.55
CA PRO A 116 -0.70 -7.45 -10.05
C PRO A 116 0.67 -7.98 -10.47
N ILE A 117 1.37 -8.63 -9.54
CA ILE A 117 2.62 -9.34 -9.83
C ILE A 117 2.52 -10.81 -9.40
N ASP A 118 2.87 -11.73 -10.29
CA ASP A 118 3.17 -13.09 -9.93
C ASP A 118 4.69 -13.23 -9.72
N ARG A 119 5.07 -13.42 -8.48
CA ARG A 119 6.49 -13.49 -8.09
C ARG A 119 7.12 -14.88 -8.35
N SER A 120 6.31 -15.85 -8.71
CA SER A 120 6.77 -17.20 -9.05
C SER A 120 7.12 -17.34 -10.54
N CYS A 121 6.67 -16.41 -11.40
CA CYS A 121 6.89 -16.41 -12.82
C CYS A 121 7.72 -15.18 -13.25
N LEU A 122 8.93 -15.41 -13.74
CA LEU A 122 9.85 -14.34 -14.14
C LEU A 122 9.30 -13.50 -15.30
N SER A 123 8.66 -14.13 -16.30
CA SER A 123 8.08 -13.42 -17.44
C SER A 123 6.93 -12.50 -17.02
N GLU A 124 6.03 -12.95 -16.14
CA GLU A 124 4.96 -12.11 -15.59
C GLU A 124 5.51 -10.96 -14.71
N ALA A 125 6.61 -11.22 -14.00
CA ALA A 125 7.29 -10.17 -13.23
C ALA A 125 7.87 -9.08 -14.15
N ILE A 126 8.49 -9.46 -15.27
CA ILE A 126 9.02 -8.50 -16.27
C ILE A 126 7.87 -7.71 -16.92
N GLU A 127 6.78 -8.38 -17.30
CA GLU A 127 5.60 -7.68 -17.85
C GLU A 127 5.01 -6.66 -16.88
N SER A 128 4.92 -7.05 -15.59
CA SER A 128 4.50 -6.13 -14.53
C SER A 128 5.43 -4.92 -14.39
N LEU A 129 6.74 -5.10 -14.53
CA LEU A 129 7.71 -4.01 -14.52
C LEU A 129 7.54 -3.08 -15.73
N ASN A 130 7.27 -3.62 -16.93
CA ASN A 130 6.98 -2.82 -18.12
C ASN A 130 5.67 -2.02 -17.99
N ALA A 131 4.67 -2.59 -17.31
CA ALA A 131 3.44 -1.87 -16.99
C ALA A 131 3.68 -0.68 -16.05
N VAL A 132 4.64 -0.81 -15.12
CA VAL A 132 5.06 0.28 -14.23
C VAL A 132 5.71 1.42 -15.03
N GLY A 133 6.50 1.11 -16.08
CA GLY A 133 7.10 2.13 -16.93
C GLY A 133 6.05 3.07 -17.50
N ARG A 134 4.96 2.52 -18.04
CA ARG A 134 3.85 3.34 -18.56
C ARG A 134 3.18 4.22 -17.49
N LEU A 135 3.14 3.78 -16.24
CA LEU A 135 2.63 4.62 -15.15
C LEU A 135 3.46 5.90 -14.97
N PHE A 136 4.77 5.80 -15.07
CA PHE A 136 5.65 6.98 -14.96
C PHE A 136 5.48 7.93 -16.13
N ASP A 137 5.31 7.38 -17.35
CA ASP A 137 5.03 8.18 -18.55
C ASP A 137 3.72 8.96 -18.41
N ASP A 138 2.73 8.39 -17.71
CA ASP A 138 1.45 9.03 -17.38
C ASP A 138 1.53 9.96 -16.15
N GLY A 139 2.72 10.16 -15.56
CA GLY A 139 2.95 11.03 -14.41
C GLY A 139 2.52 10.44 -13.07
N HIS A 140 2.27 9.12 -12.98
CA HIS A 140 1.86 8.46 -11.73
C HIS A 140 3.05 7.96 -10.92
N SER A 141 2.98 8.17 -9.61
CA SER A 141 3.95 7.63 -8.65
C SER A 141 3.68 6.16 -8.31
N LEU A 142 4.71 5.46 -7.85
CA LEU A 142 4.66 4.05 -7.47
C LEU A 142 4.96 3.86 -5.98
N LEU A 143 4.19 3.01 -5.33
CA LEU A 143 4.44 2.52 -3.97
C LEU A 143 4.94 1.07 -4.03
N ILE A 144 6.08 0.79 -3.43
CA ILE A 144 6.67 -0.55 -3.43
C ILE A 144 7.45 -0.85 -2.14
N ALA A 145 7.34 -2.08 -1.66
CA ALA A 145 8.24 -2.61 -0.63
C ALA A 145 9.40 -3.35 -1.31
N PRO A 146 10.64 -2.83 -1.27
CA PRO A 146 11.77 -3.41 -2.00
C PRO A 146 12.18 -4.80 -1.47
N GLU A 147 11.77 -5.15 -0.25
CA GLU A 147 11.94 -6.49 0.33
C GLU A 147 11.14 -7.57 -0.41
N GLY A 148 10.06 -7.19 -1.08
CA GLY A 148 9.18 -8.10 -1.83
C GLY A 148 8.30 -9.01 -0.97
N THR A 149 8.46 -9.02 0.34
CA THR A 149 7.63 -9.76 1.30
C THR A 149 7.70 -9.10 2.67
N ARG A 150 6.77 -9.45 3.56
CA ARG A 150 6.80 -8.97 4.95
C ARG A 150 7.90 -9.67 5.74
N SER A 151 8.66 -8.89 6.51
CA SER A 151 9.59 -9.40 7.52
C SER A 151 8.82 -10.18 8.60
N THR A 152 9.41 -11.26 9.08
CA THR A 152 8.89 -12.06 10.19
C THR A 152 9.59 -11.77 11.52
N THR A 153 10.68 -11.02 11.47
CA THR A 153 11.53 -10.71 12.62
C THR A 153 11.50 -9.21 13.00
N GLY A 154 10.84 -8.37 12.18
CA GLY A 154 10.89 -6.91 12.32
C GLY A 154 12.15 -6.28 11.74
N GLN A 155 13.17 -7.07 11.38
CA GLN A 155 14.37 -6.59 10.73
C GLN A 155 14.16 -6.40 9.23
N LEU A 156 14.91 -5.48 8.62
CA LEU A 156 14.91 -5.30 7.17
C LEU A 156 15.39 -6.57 6.47
N LEU A 157 14.66 -6.98 5.44
CA LEU A 157 15.10 -8.06 4.56
C LEU A 157 15.97 -7.52 3.42
N PRO A 158 16.77 -8.37 2.76
CA PRO A 158 17.52 -7.99 1.58
C PRO A 158 16.61 -7.40 0.49
N PHE A 159 17.00 -6.27 -0.07
CA PHE A 159 16.25 -5.59 -1.10
C PHE A 159 16.39 -6.29 -2.45
N LYS A 160 15.29 -6.41 -3.16
CA LYS A 160 15.25 -6.88 -4.54
C LYS A 160 15.75 -5.78 -5.48
N LYS A 161 16.47 -6.16 -6.53
CA LYS A 161 17.05 -5.22 -7.50
C LYS A 161 16.01 -4.52 -8.38
N GLY A 162 14.87 -5.20 -8.65
CA GLY A 162 13.83 -4.72 -9.57
C GLY A 162 13.35 -3.29 -9.32
N PRO A 163 12.98 -2.90 -8.11
CA PRO A 163 12.57 -1.51 -7.80
C PRO A 163 13.62 -0.46 -8.15
N PHE A 164 14.90 -0.78 -7.93
CA PHE A 164 16.01 0.13 -8.23
C PHE A 164 16.31 0.20 -9.73
N HIS A 165 16.16 -0.91 -10.46
CA HIS A 165 16.24 -0.90 -11.92
C HIS A 165 15.16 -0.02 -12.52
N LEU A 166 13.92 -0.08 -12.02
CA LEU A 166 12.85 0.83 -12.45
C LEU A 166 13.26 2.31 -12.28
N ALA A 167 13.77 2.66 -11.09
CA ALA A 167 14.20 4.03 -10.80
C ALA A 167 15.26 4.52 -11.79
N VAL A 168 16.29 3.69 -12.07
CA VAL A 168 17.38 4.02 -12.98
C VAL A 168 16.89 4.08 -14.42
N THR A 169 16.13 3.08 -14.89
CA THR A 169 15.66 2.99 -16.28
C THR A 169 14.74 4.16 -16.65
N HIS A 170 13.84 4.55 -15.73
CA HIS A 170 12.87 5.61 -16.00
C HIS A 170 13.28 6.98 -15.43
N GLN A 171 14.49 7.09 -14.87
CA GLN A 171 15.03 8.33 -14.27
C GLN A 171 14.07 8.94 -13.23
N VAL A 172 13.39 8.08 -12.45
CA VAL A 172 12.41 8.46 -11.43
C VAL A 172 13.05 8.45 -10.05
N SER A 173 12.83 9.53 -9.29
CA SER A 173 13.39 9.69 -7.94
C SER A 173 12.81 8.69 -6.95
N VAL A 174 13.66 8.15 -6.08
CA VAL A 174 13.26 7.27 -4.96
C VAL A 174 13.05 8.11 -3.71
N VAL A 175 11.88 7.94 -3.07
CA VAL A 175 11.55 8.54 -1.77
C VAL A 175 11.51 7.42 -0.72
N PRO A 176 12.56 7.29 0.11
CA PRO A 176 12.56 6.29 1.15
C PRO A 176 11.62 6.68 2.30
N MET A 177 10.86 5.71 2.78
CA MET A 177 9.96 5.85 3.93
C MET A 177 10.24 4.73 4.94
N VAL A 178 10.12 5.03 6.22
CA VAL A 178 10.26 4.04 7.28
C VAL A 178 8.98 4.00 8.11
N ILE A 179 8.40 2.80 8.24
CA ILE A 179 7.27 2.54 9.13
C ILE A 179 7.85 1.92 10.41
N THR A 180 7.60 2.59 11.53
CA THR A 180 7.96 2.11 12.87
C THR A 180 6.71 1.72 13.66
N GLY A 181 6.83 0.78 14.61
CA GLY A 181 5.72 0.30 15.45
C GLY A 181 4.75 -0.66 14.76
N ALA A 182 4.82 -0.83 13.44
CA ALA A 182 3.90 -1.70 12.71
C ALA A 182 4.15 -3.19 12.96
N TYR A 183 5.40 -3.58 13.20
CA TYR A 183 5.75 -4.96 13.57
C TYR A 183 5.17 -5.33 14.93
N GLU A 184 5.33 -4.48 15.92
CA GLU A 184 4.82 -4.64 17.28
C GLU A 184 3.30 -4.68 17.30
N SER A 185 2.68 -3.88 16.46
CA SER A 185 1.23 -3.80 16.31
C SER A 185 0.63 -5.07 15.71
N LYS A 186 1.14 -5.52 14.57
CA LYS A 186 0.59 -6.65 13.81
C LYS A 186 1.61 -7.26 12.85
N HIS A 187 2.43 -8.17 13.32
CA HIS A 187 3.39 -8.86 12.46
C HIS A 187 2.82 -10.10 11.75
N LYS A 188 3.56 -10.58 10.76
CA LYS A 188 3.25 -11.84 10.06
C LYS A 188 3.38 -13.01 11.05
N GLY A 189 2.38 -13.90 11.07
CA GLY A 189 2.35 -15.04 12.00
C GLY A 189 1.59 -14.79 13.31
N SER A 190 1.35 -13.52 13.71
CA SER A 190 0.43 -13.21 14.81
C SER A 190 -0.93 -12.78 14.26
N TRP A 191 -1.99 -13.21 14.91
CA TRP A 191 -3.34 -12.70 14.66
C TRP A 191 -3.72 -11.55 15.59
N GLN A 192 -2.95 -11.34 16.66
CA GLN A 192 -3.23 -10.31 17.66
C GLN A 192 -2.91 -8.92 17.13
N LEU A 193 -3.80 -7.98 17.43
CA LEU A 193 -3.58 -6.52 17.33
C LEU A 193 -3.15 -6.00 18.70
N ARG A 194 -2.17 -5.10 18.71
CA ARG A 194 -1.62 -4.49 19.93
C ARG A 194 -1.59 -2.98 19.81
#